data_0d1fe0b778ee7f304a95e5dde5abc698
#
_entry.id   0d1fe0b778ee7f304a95e5dde5abc698
#
_cell.length_a   1.000
_cell.length_b   1.000
_cell.length_c   1.000
_cell.angle_alpha   90.00
_cell.angle_beta   90.00
_cell.angle_gamma   90.00
#
_symmetry.space_group_name_H-M   'P 1'
#
loop_
_entity.id
_entity.type
_entity.pdbx_description
1 polymer ?
#
loop_
_entity_poly.entity_id
_entity_poly.type
_entity_poly.pdbx_seq_one_letter_code
_entity_poly.pdbx_strand_id
1 'polypeptide(L)'
;EAHPAATLPDGSRFAFADAKQQRYKTLILSQPDGSKRCIELSYEASGSRIFYVHRGPDDCIYGSSILPLHLFRYSPQSGDLVDLGICSTSTGEAYSMANLNGKMYIASYPQARLSVYDPSQDYCFGEEIDHNPRELGRMDELSYRPRSTLTGPLGRVWTASVPDYGRWGGPLSWYDPESDTRSAHMNICGDASCYTMAWLEHDERIAVGTTIHGGSGTQPRVEQAALFLWDYRSNEKTWEQSVEHTTINALIAGPDEHLYGTVTGGSGSALFVFDPHALKFTHFLQVPDDAPLDLGLQTGPDGNIYGFSRSTIYRLDPQSLRIDPIVEKENGFTVAGPILGDRIFFAHEHRLCAATIS
;
A
#
# COMPACT_ATOMS: atom_id res chain seq x y z
N GLU A 1 16.29 26.11 0.02
CA GLU A 1 15.73 27.41 0.36
C GLU A 1 14.31 27.26 0.85
N ALA A 2 14.04 27.90 1.99
CA ALA A 2 12.67 27.97 2.47
C ALA A 2 11.83 28.78 1.47
N HIS A 3 10.66 28.32 1.11
CA HIS A 3 9.74 29.08 0.29
C HIS A 3 9.44 30.41 0.99
N PRO A 4 9.71 31.56 0.36
CA PRO A 4 9.33 32.85 0.94
C PRO A 4 7.81 32.90 1.04
N ALA A 5 7.28 32.86 2.27
CA ALA A 5 5.85 32.82 2.48
C ALA A 5 5.25 34.22 2.33
N ALA A 6 5.90 35.28 2.86
CA ALA A 6 5.46 36.63 2.71
C ALA A 6 6.58 37.66 3.04
N THR A 7 6.38 38.90 2.56
CA THR A 7 7.11 40.08 3.00
C THR A 7 6.14 40.95 3.77
N LEU A 8 6.51 41.38 4.98
CA LEU A 8 5.73 42.22 5.84
C LEU A 8 5.92 43.71 5.45
N PRO A 9 5.01 44.62 5.89
CA PRO A 9 5.09 46.05 5.55
C PRO A 9 6.39 46.75 5.99
N ASP A 10 7.06 46.24 7.02
CA ASP A 10 8.35 46.74 7.52
C ASP A 10 9.56 46.21 6.73
N GLY A 11 9.32 45.45 5.67
CA GLY A 11 10.35 44.83 4.86
C GLY A 11 10.90 43.47 5.41
N SER A 12 10.44 43.06 6.57
CA SER A 12 10.77 41.72 7.09
C SER A 12 10.19 40.62 6.19
N ARG A 13 10.87 39.48 6.15
CA ARG A 13 10.44 38.30 5.35
C ARG A 13 10.34 37.09 6.26
N PHE A 14 9.33 36.26 6.07
CA PHE A 14 9.26 35.00 6.78
C PHE A 14 9.13 33.80 5.82
N ALA A 15 9.65 32.68 6.27
CA ALA A 15 9.60 31.41 5.56
C ALA A 15 9.60 30.25 6.56
N PHE A 16 9.13 29.09 6.14
CA PHE A 16 9.25 27.86 6.95
C PHE A 16 10.60 27.20 6.69
N ALA A 17 11.38 26.97 7.75
CA ALA A 17 12.67 26.28 7.69
C ALA A 17 12.55 24.81 7.29
N ASP A 18 11.45 24.18 7.67
CA ASP A 18 11.14 22.76 7.54
C ASP A 18 10.12 22.49 6.41
N ALA A 19 9.95 23.42 5.48
CA ALA A 19 9.02 23.30 4.36
C ALA A 19 9.34 22.10 3.45
N LYS A 20 10.63 21.80 3.24
CA LYS A 20 11.07 20.63 2.44
C LYS A 20 10.66 19.30 3.07
N GLN A 21 10.60 19.22 4.38
CA GLN A 21 10.10 18.07 5.14
C GLN A 21 8.59 18.12 5.38
N GLN A 22 7.90 19.13 4.84
CA GLN A 22 6.45 19.35 4.98
C GLN A 22 5.95 19.36 6.44
N ARG A 23 6.80 19.80 7.39
CA ARG A 23 6.45 19.82 8.83
C ARG A 23 5.82 21.16 9.26
N TYR A 24 6.27 22.27 8.70
CA TYR A 24 5.73 23.62 8.91
C TYR A 24 5.65 24.07 10.38
N LYS A 25 6.65 23.67 11.19
CA LYS A 25 6.71 23.97 12.62
C LYS A 25 7.74 25.02 12.99
N THR A 26 8.71 25.27 12.13
CA THR A 26 9.79 26.23 12.37
C THR A 26 9.70 27.39 11.40
N LEU A 27 9.38 28.57 11.92
CA LEU A 27 9.31 29.81 11.15
C LEU A 27 10.62 30.58 11.27
N ILE A 28 11.20 30.99 10.14
CA ILE A 28 12.34 31.92 10.09
C ILE A 28 11.81 33.32 9.72
N LEU A 29 12.01 34.26 10.62
CA LEU A 29 11.79 35.68 10.37
C LEU A 29 13.15 36.33 10.03
N SER A 30 13.30 36.85 8.83
CA SER A 30 14.46 37.63 8.37
C SER A 30 14.13 39.13 8.39
N GLN A 31 14.87 39.90 9.14
CA GLN A 31 14.66 41.36 9.26
C GLN A 31 15.42 42.16 8.18
N PRO A 32 15.04 43.39 7.89
CA PRO A 32 15.73 44.25 6.92
C PRO A 32 17.20 44.51 7.23
N ASP A 33 17.59 44.47 8.52
CA ASP A 33 18.97 44.60 8.97
C ASP A 33 19.83 43.33 8.77
N GLY A 34 19.26 42.28 8.21
CA GLY A 34 19.90 40.99 7.97
C GLY A 34 19.86 40.01 9.14
N SER A 35 19.34 40.45 10.29
CA SER A 35 19.17 39.54 11.43
C SER A 35 18.08 38.47 11.15
N LYS A 36 18.24 37.29 11.76
CA LYS A 36 17.28 36.18 11.63
C LYS A 36 16.82 35.71 13.00
N ARG A 37 15.55 35.41 13.10
CA ARG A 37 14.95 34.81 14.30
C ARG A 37 14.21 33.54 13.91
N CYS A 38 14.51 32.40 14.58
CA CYS A 38 13.74 31.21 14.51
C CYS A 38 12.62 31.26 15.55
N ILE A 39 11.43 30.86 15.13
CA ILE A 39 10.24 30.79 15.98
C ILE A 39 9.66 29.40 15.82
N GLU A 40 9.73 28.61 16.89
CA GLU A 40 9.03 27.32 16.94
C GLU A 40 7.53 27.57 17.15
N LEU A 41 6.72 27.02 16.27
CA LEU A 41 5.27 27.13 16.34
C LEU A 41 4.73 26.00 17.21
N SER A 42 4.05 26.39 18.29
CA SER A 42 3.35 25.45 19.18
C SER A 42 1.88 25.42 18.81
N TYR A 43 1.48 24.43 18.06
CA TYR A 43 0.08 24.13 17.78
C TYR A 43 -0.18 22.63 17.82
N GLU A 44 -1.39 22.27 18.19
CA GLU A 44 -1.88 20.91 18.14
C GLU A 44 -2.81 20.72 16.93
N ALA A 45 -2.71 19.58 16.28
CA ALA A 45 -3.59 19.18 15.20
C ALA A 45 -4.00 17.71 15.42
N SER A 46 -5.08 17.29 14.77
CA SER A 46 -5.58 15.92 14.86
C SER A 46 -4.63 14.86 14.29
N GLY A 47 -3.53 15.29 13.69
CA GLY A 47 -2.59 14.43 12.99
C GLY A 47 -3.03 14.10 11.57
N SER A 48 -2.09 13.68 10.75
CA SER A 48 -2.36 13.19 9.40
C SER A 48 -2.90 11.77 9.47
N ARG A 49 -3.88 11.49 8.60
CA ARG A 49 -4.46 10.15 8.51
C ARG A 49 -3.40 9.15 8.05
N ILE A 50 -3.36 7.97 8.66
CA ILE A 50 -2.55 6.85 8.19
C ILE A 50 -3.24 6.23 6.97
N PHE A 51 -2.47 5.99 5.91
CA PHE A 51 -2.99 5.44 4.66
C PHE A 51 -2.57 3.99 4.42
N TYR A 52 -1.39 3.59 4.87
CA TYR A 52 -0.87 2.24 4.71
C TYR A 52 -0.03 1.82 5.92
N VAL A 53 -0.07 0.52 6.25
CA VAL A 53 0.70 -0.09 7.35
C VAL A 53 1.37 -1.37 6.86
N HIS A 54 2.67 -1.53 7.10
CA HIS A 54 3.50 -2.61 6.61
C HIS A 54 4.49 -3.11 7.67
N ARG A 55 4.83 -4.40 7.65
CA ARG A 55 5.94 -4.96 8.43
C ARG A 55 7.23 -4.81 7.64
N GLY A 56 8.19 -4.07 8.18
CA GLY A 56 9.52 -3.92 7.60
C GLY A 56 10.38 -5.18 7.72
N PRO A 57 11.50 -5.23 7.01
CA PRO A 57 12.43 -6.36 7.08
C PRO A 57 13.19 -6.46 8.42
N ASP A 58 13.10 -5.44 9.27
CA ASP A 58 13.69 -5.33 10.62
C ASP A 58 12.67 -5.62 11.74
N ASP A 59 11.52 -6.21 11.41
CA ASP A 59 10.39 -6.48 12.31
C ASP A 59 9.80 -5.22 12.98
N CYS A 60 10.10 -4.04 12.46
CA CYS A 60 9.37 -2.83 12.81
C CYS A 60 8.10 -2.68 11.95
N ILE A 61 7.16 -1.91 12.47
CA ILE A 61 5.94 -1.55 11.72
C ILE A 61 6.16 -0.18 11.09
N TYR A 62 6.04 -0.13 9.79
CA TYR A 62 6.10 1.08 8.99
C TYR A 62 4.73 1.46 8.48
N GLY A 63 4.56 2.73 8.15
CA GLY A 63 3.36 3.16 7.47
C GLY A 63 3.51 4.56 6.90
N SER A 64 2.58 4.95 6.06
CA SER A 64 2.55 6.28 5.48
C SER A 64 1.38 7.09 5.99
N SER A 65 1.60 8.40 6.16
CA SER A 65 0.52 9.37 6.27
C SER A 65 0.10 9.90 4.90
N ILE A 66 -1.06 10.56 4.87
CA ILE A 66 -1.57 11.25 3.68
C ILE A 66 -1.55 12.76 3.93
N LEU A 67 -0.98 13.53 2.98
CA LEU A 67 -0.97 14.99 2.98
C LEU A 67 -0.52 15.63 4.32
N PRO A 68 0.74 15.50 4.72
CA PRO A 68 1.90 15.11 3.90
C PRO A 68 2.11 13.60 3.82
N LEU A 69 2.81 13.16 2.75
CA LEU A 69 3.36 11.82 2.66
C LEU A 69 4.63 11.74 3.49
N HIS A 70 4.50 11.24 4.71
CA HIS A 70 5.62 10.87 5.56
C HIS A 70 5.63 9.37 5.80
N LEU A 71 6.82 8.80 5.89
CA LEU A 71 7.04 7.47 6.42
C LEU A 71 7.20 7.57 7.94
N PHE A 72 6.49 6.72 8.69
CA PHE A 72 6.74 6.53 10.11
C PHE A 72 7.24 5.11 10.38
N ARG A 73 7.94 4.94 11.50
CA ARG A 73 8.39 3.65 12.02
C ARG A 73 7.94 3.49 13.46
N TYR A 74 7.36 2.35 13.77
CA TYR A 74 7.05 1.91 15.13
C TYR A 74 7.86 0.66 15.45
N SER A 75 8.61 0.68 16.55
CA SER A 75 9.34 -0.48 17.09
C SER A 75 8.48 -1.18 18.15
N PRO A 76 7.96 -2.40 17.89
CA PRO A 76 7.17 -3.13 18.90
C PRO A 76 7.96 -3.54 20.13
N GLN A 77 9.29 -3.60 20.04
CA GLN A 77 10.17 -3.99 21.13
C GLN A 77 10.40 -2.85 22.13
N SER A 78 10.64 -1.62 21.65
CA SER A 78 10.86 -0.44 22.51
C SER A 78 9.59 0.37 22.75
N GLY A 79 8.57 0.24 21.89
CA GLY A 79 7.37 1.07 21.90
C GLY A 79 7.56 2.44 21.23
N ASP A 80 8.73 2.70 20.63
CA ASP A 80 9.04 3.98 20.01
C ASP A 80 8.30 4.14 18.66
N LEU A 81 7.64 5.28 18.50
CA LEU A 81 7.04 5.74 17.25
C LEU A 81 7.81 6.97 16.75
N VAL A 82 8.35 6.89 15.54
CA VAL A 82 9.19 7.95 14.95
C VAL A 82 8.62 8.35 13.59
N ASP A 83 8.40 9.65 13.39
CA ASP A 83 8.19 10.25 12.07
C ASP A 83 9.56 10.37 11.37
N LEU A 84 9.78 9.54 10.36
CA LEU A 84 11.01 9.55 9.57
C LEU A 84 11.03 10.71 8.54
N GLY A 85 9.86 11.20 8.14
CA GLY A 85 9.72 12.27 7.17
C GLY A 85 9.39 11.78 5.75
N ILE A 86 9.72 12.60 4.75
CA ILE A 86 9.41 12.36 3.34
C ILE A 86 10.16 11.13 2.83
N CYS A 87 9.44 10.24 2.13
CA CYS A 87 9.99 9.02 1.52
C CYS A 87 9.84 8.95 0.00
N SER A 88 9.22 9.95 -0.61
CA SER A 88 9.01 10.07 -2.06
C SER A 88 8.85 11.53 -2.46
N THR A 89 9.16 11.88 -3.71
CA THR A 89 8.79 13.17 -4.30
C THR A 89 7.30 13.23 -4.67
N SER A 90 6.58 12.11 -4.60
CA SER A 90 5.11 12.09 -4.60
C SER A 90 4.56 12.88 -3.40
N THR A 91 3.41 13.51 -3.58
CA THR A 91 2.84 14.44 -2.57
C THR A 91 1.61 13.88 -1.85
N GLY A 92 1.14 12.71 -2.22
CA GLY A 92 -0.08 12.12 -1.68
C GLY A 92 0.19 11.14 -0.54
N GLU A 93 0.30 9.87 -0.86
CA GLU A 93 0.45 8.75 0.08
C GLU A 93 1.24 7.59 -0.53
N ALA A 94 1.85 6.74 0.31
CA ALA A 94 2.32 5.42 -0.12
C ALA A 94 1.13 4.45 -0.10
N TYR A 95 0.84 3.88 -1.26
CA TYR A 95 -0.27 2.95 -1.44
C TYR A 95 0.06 1.53 -1.02
N SER A 96 1.30 1.13 -1.21
CA SER A 96 1.75 -0.22 -0.91
C SER A 96 3.27 -0.29 -0.72
N MET A 97 3.73 -1.32 -0.02
CA MET A 97 5.14 -1.57 0.24
C MET A 97 5.43 -3.06 0.13
N ALA A 98 6.68 -3.42 -0.21
CA ALA A 98 7.15 -4.79 -0.23
C ALA A 98 8.61 -4.90 0.20
N ASN A 99 8.98 -6.01 0.83
CA ASN A 99 10.35 -6.24 1.30
C ASN A 99 11.10 -7.13 0.31
N LEU A 100 12.34 -6.76 -0.03
CA LEU A 100 13.25 -7.55 -0.84
C LEU A 100 14.69 -7.37 -0.36
N ASN A 101 15.38 -8.46 -0.07
CA ASN A 101 16.79 -8.46 0.31
C ASN A 101 17.14 -7.49 1.44
N GLY A 102 16.33 -7.47 2.52
CA GLY A 102 16.52 -6.61 3.68
C GLY A 102 16.15 -5.15 3.47
N LYS A 103 15.64 -4.78 2.31
CA LYS A 103 15.18 -3.43 1.96
C LYS A 103 13.66 -3.40 1.77
N MET A 104 13.09 -2.23 1.93
CA MET A 104 11.67 -1.96 1.72
C MET A 104 11.47 -1.10 0.47
N TYR A 105 10.63 -1.54 -0.44
CA TYR A 105 10.22 -0.80 -1.63
C TYR A 105 8.87 -0.17 -1.38
N ILE A 106 8.79 1.14 -1.60
CA ILE A 106 7.64 1.99 -1.26
C ILE A 106 7.07 2.56 -2.56
N ALA A 107 5.84 2.19 -2.89
CA ALA A 107 5.15 2.67 -4.08
C ALA A 107 4.15 3.77 -3.73
N SER A 108 4.34 4.96 -4.27
CA SER A 108 3.67 6.20 -3.84
C SER A 108 2.83 6.84 -4.94
N TYR A 109 1.75 7.50 -4.54
CA TYR A 109 0.86 8.33 -5.36
C TYR A 109 1.21 9.84 -5.19
N PRO A 110 1.15 10.63 -6.26
CA PRO A 110 0.81 10.31 -7.65
C PRO A 110 1.95 9.70 -8.44
N GLN A 111 1.62 9.18 -9.63
CA GLN A 111 2.54 8.71 -10.66
C GLN A 111 3.27 7.39 -10.34
N ALA A 112 2.78 6.61 -9.38
CA ALA A 112 3.37 5.32 -8.99
C ALA A 112 4.91 5.39 -8.87
N ARG A 113 5.41 6.37 -8.10
CA ARG A 113 6.84 6.51 -7.85
C ARG A 113 7.30 5.46 -6.87
N LEU A 114 8.42 4.86 -7.17
CA LEU A 114 9.04 3.82 -6.35
C LEU A 114 10.24 4.41 -5.62
N SER A 115 10.32 4.15 -4.30
CA SER A 115 11.50 4.45 -3.50
C SER A 115 12.00 3.17 -2.83
N VAL A 116 13.30 3.08 -2.57
CA VAL A 116 13.91 1.98 -1.82
C VAL A 116 14.52 2.51 -0.52
N TYR A 117 14.18 1.86 0.59
CA TYR A 117 14.66 2.18 1.93
C TYR A 117 15.35 0.98 2.58
N ASP A 118 16.53 1.20 3.12
CA ASP A 118 17.28 0.24 3.90
C ASP A 118 17.23 0.64 5.38
N PRO A 119 16.48 -0.09 6.24
CA PRO A 119 16.35 0.25 7.66
C PRO A 119 17.65 0.19 8.46
N SER A 120 18.70 -0.44 7.94
CA SER A 120 20.00 -0.54 8.59
C SER A 120 20.87 0.70 8.40
N GLN A 121 20.46 1.64 7.57
CA GLN A 121 21.18 2.87 7.25
C GLN A 121 20.46 4.11 7.75
N ASP A 122 21.19 5.20 7.91
CA ASP A 122 20.63 6.50 8.30
C ASP A 122 19.59 6.99 7.31
N TYR A 123 18.55 7.63 7.82
CA TYR A 123 17.48 8.18 7.00
C TYR A 123 17.88 9.53 6.39
N CYS A 124 18.01 9.58 5.08
CA CYS A 124 18.30 10.78 4.31
C CYS A 124 17.65 10.67 2.92
N PHE A 125 16.38 11.08 2.79
CA PHE A 125 15.63 10.95 1.54
C PHE A 125 16.22 11.80 0.41
N GLY A 126 16.28 11.22 -0.79
CA GLY A 126 16.64 11.92 -2.03
C GLY A 126 16.69 10.98 -3.25
N GLU A 127 17.22 11.51 -4.37
CA GLU A 127 17.27 10.80 -5.65
C GLU A 127 18.67 10.22 -5.94
N GLU A 128 19.72 10.75 -5.30
CA GLU A 128 21.08 10.30 -5.52
C GLU A 128 21.36 8.92 -4.90
N ILE A 129 22.41 8.27 -5.36
CA ILE A 129 22.73 6.86 -5.03
C ILE A 129 23.01 6.63 -3.52
N ASP A 130 23.47 7.66 -2.82
CA ASP A 130 23.78 7.64 -1.40
C ASP A 130 22.63 8.05 -0.47
N HIS A 131 21.46 8.37 -1.05
CA HIS A 131 20.29 8.67 -0.25
C HIS A 131 19.55 7.41 0.22
N ASN A 132 18.90 7.53 1.37
CA ASN A 132 18.12 6.46 1.99
C ASN A 132 16.91 7.02 2.78
N PRO A 133 15.66 6.92 2.31
CA PRO A 133 15.24 6.26 1.07
C PRO A 133 15.79 6.95 -0.19
N ARG A 134 16.09 6.14 -1.20
CA ARG A 134 16.40 6.62 -2.53
C ARG A 134 15.19 6.50 -3.43
N GLU A 135 14.78 7.58 -4.06
CA GLU A 135 13.73 7.53 -5.07
C GLU A 135 14.28 6.98 -6.39
N LEU A 136 13.60 5.95 -6.92
CA LEU A 136 13.93 5.28 -8.17
C LEU A 136 13.15 5.86 -9.36
N GLY A 137 12.20 6.79 -9.10
CA GLY A 137 11.34 7.38 -10.12
C GLY A 137 10.06 6.58 -10.37
N ARG A 138 9.37 6.87 -11.48
CA ARG A 138 8.09 6.24 -11.84
C ARG A 138 8.27 4.78 -12.23
N MET A 139 7.28 3.94 -11.89
CA MET A 139 7.24 2.54 -12.35
C MET A 139 7.12 2.46 -13.89
N ASP A 140 6.24 3.28 -14.47
CA ASP A 140 6.00 3.39 -15.92
C ASP A 140 5.21 4.67 -16.24
N GLU A 141 4.90 4.89 -17.53
CA GLU A 141 4.21 6.09 -18.02
C GLU A 141 2.69 6.15 -17.69
N LEU A 142 2.09 5.03 -17.29
CA LEU A 142 0.64 4.90 -17.15
C LEU A 142 0.18 4.59 -15.73
N SER A 143 1.01 3.93 -14.92
CA SER A 143 0.74 3.69 -13.51
C SER A 143 0.60 5.01 -12.75
N TYR A 144 -0.47 5.12 -11.97
CA TYR A 144 -0.72 6.34 -11.21
C TYR A 144 -0.98 6.08 -9.74
N ARG A 145 -1.88 5.12 -9.42
CA ARG A 145 -2.14 4.63 -8.06
C ARG A 145 -1.65 3.20 -7.93
N PRO A 146 -0.49 2.98 -7.30
CA PRO A 146 0.12 1.65 -7.15
C PRO A 146 -0.57 0.88 -6.01
N ARG A 147 -1.70 0.24 -6.32
CA ARG A 147 -2.63 -0.36 -5.34
C ARG A 147 -2.03 -1.52 -4.57
N SER A 148 -1.16 -2.30 -5.18
CA SER A 148 -0.51 -3.44 -4.56
C SER A 148 0.92 -3.54 -5.05
N THR A 149 1.86 -3.84 -4.14
CA THR A 149 3.25 -4.11 -4.44
C THR A 149 3.61 -5.48 -3.86
N LEU A 150 4.29 -6.29 -4.66
CA LEU A 150 4.66 -7.66 -4.34
C LEU A 150 6.12 -7.89 -4.71
N THR A 151 6.89 -8.52 -3.82
CA THR A 151 8.17 -9.12 -4.18
C THR A 151 7.90 -10.52 -4.71
N GLY A 152 8.30 -10.77 -5.91
CA GLY A 152 7.94 -11.99 -6.64
C GLY A 152 9.14 -12.69 -7.26
N PRO A 153 8.87 -13.51 -8.26
CA PRO A 153 9.89 -14.26 -8.94
C PRO A 153 10.96 -13.36 -9.56
N LEU A 154 12.15 -13.94 -9.76
CA LEU A 154 13.34 -13.28 -10.32
C LEU A 154 13.87 -12.11 -9.46
N GLY A 155 13.53 -12.03 -8.19
CA GLY A 155 13.95 -10.90 -7.34
C GLY A 155 13.39 -9.55 -7.77
N ARG A 156 12.25 -9.53 -8.46
CA ARG A 156 11.60 -8.31 -8.96
C ARG A 156 10.56 -7.78 -7.98
N VAL A 157 10.37 -6.47 -8.03
CA VAL A 157 9.28 -5.76 -7.35
C VAL A 157 8.16 -5.53 -8.36
N TRP A 158 7.04 -6.20 -8.15
CA TRP A 158 5.83 -6.10 -8.99
C TRP A 158 4.86 -5.10 -8.41
N THR A 159 4.14 -4.40 -9.28
CA THR A 159 3.14 -3.39 -8.89
C THR A 159 1.90 -3.50 -9.76
N ALA A 160 0.74 -3.67 -9.13
CA ALA A 160 -0.56 -3.54 -9.75
C ALA A 160 -1.07 -2.11 -9.57
N SER A 161 -1.50 -1.45 -10.64
CA SER A 161 -1.83 -0.03 -10.60
C SER A 161 -3.15 0.31 -11.27
N VAL A 162 -3.85 1.30 -10.73
CA VAL A 162 -4.87 2.03 -11.48
C VAL A 162 -4.16 3.09 -12.33
N PRO A 163 -4.61 3.31 -13.59
CA PRO A 163 -3.91 4.20 -14.52
C PRO A 163 -4.13 5.68 -14.20
N ASP A 164 -3.46 6.53 -14.95
CA ASP A 164 -3.58 7.98 -14.89
C ASP A 164 -5.00 8.47 -15.21
N TYR A 165 -5.27 9.72 -14.91
CA TYR A 165 -6.56 10.38 -15.13
C TYR A 165 -7.06 10.21 -16.57
N GLY A 166 -8.34 9.93 -16.71
CA GLY A 166 -9.00 9.77 -18.01
C GLY A 166 -8.63 8.50 -18.78
N ARG A 167 -7.94 7.53 -18.16
CA ARG A 167 -7.45 6.29 -18.79
C ARG A 167 -8.07 5.05 -18.16
N TRP A 168 -8.03 3.93 -18.88
CA TRP A 168 -8.48 2.59 -18.46
C TRP A 168 -7.36 1.57 -18.62
N GLY A 169 -7.58 0.34 -18.15
CA GLY A 169 -6.66 -0.78 -18.35
C GLY A 169 -5.37 -0.61 -17.54
N GLY A 170 -5.50 -0.39 -16.23
CA GLY A 170 -4.37 -0.18 -15.33
C GLY A 170 -3.37 -1.34 -15.34
N PRO A 171 -2.05 -1.04 -15.35
CA PRO A 171 -1.02 -2.01 -15.67
C PRO A 171 -0.64 -2.94 -14.52
N LEU A 172 -0.03 -4.05 -14.91
CA LEU A 172 0.89 -4.85 -14.11
C LEU A 172 2.32 -4.48 -14.52
N SER A 173 3.10 -3.93 -13.61
CA SER A 173 4.46 -3.46 -13.86
C SER A 173 5.45 -4.18 -12.96
N TRP A 174 6.71 -4.23 -13.37
CA TRP A 174 7.79 -4.70 -12.49
C TRP A 174 9.05 -3.85 -12.61
N TYR A 175 9.81 -3.83 -11.53
CA TYR A 175 11.15 -3.27 -11.41
C TYR A 175 12.12 -4.35 -10.98
N ASP A 176 13.24 -4.45 -11.66
CA ASP A 176 14.35 -5.34 -11.36
C ASP A 176 15.50 -4.53 -10.73
N PRO A 177 15.76 -4.70 -9.42
CA PRO A 177 16.79 -3.94 -8.71
C PRO A 177 18.22 -4.28 -9.11
N GLU A 178 18.45 -5.47 -9.67
CA GLU A 178 19.80 -5.90 -10.09
C GLU A 178 20.23 -5.23 -11.40
N SER A 179 19.32 -5.14 -12.34
CA SER A 179 19.59 -4.54 -13.66
C SER A 179 19.14 -3.08 -13.80
N ASP A 180 18.43 -2.53 -12.79
CA ASP A 180 17.76 -1.22 -12.82
C ASP A 180 16.81 -1.06 -14.02
N THR A 181 16.13 -2.15 -14.39
CA THR A 181 15.20 -2.17 -15.53
C THR A 181 13.76 -2.27 -15.08
N ARG A 182 12.84 -1.83 -15.94
CA ARG A 182 11.39 -1.81 -15.72
C ARG A 182 10.64 -2.28 -16.93
N SER A 183 9.45 -2.84 -16.69
CA SER A 183 8.48 -3.14 -17.74
C SER A 183 7.06 -2.98 -17.22
N ALA A 184 6.15 -2.68 -18.13
CA ALA A 184 4.71 -2.56 -17.83
C ALA A 184 3.90 -3.29 -18.91
N HIS A 185 2.86 -4.00 -18.45
CA HIS A 185 1.94 -4.75 -19.30
C HIS A 185 0.54 -4.13 -19.14
N MET A 186 0.04 -3.57 -20.23
CA MET A 186 -1.17 -2.76 -20.26
C MET A 186 -2.37 -3.56 -20.75
N ASN A 187 -3.59 -3.14 -20.31
CA ASN A 187 -4.85 -3.67 -20.82
C ASN A 187 -4.95 -5.20 -20.79
N ILE A 188 -4.35 -5.84 -19.79
CA ILE A 188 -4.29 -7.31 -19.67
C ILE A 188 -5.70 -7.91 -19.62
N CYS A 189 -6.61 -7.26 -18.89
CA CYS A 189 -8.05 -7.59 -18.82
C CYS A 189 -8.90 -6.46 -19.44
N GLY A 190 -8.55 -6.04 -20.65
CA GLY A 190 -9.24 -4.96 -21.33
C GLY A 190 -9.20 -3.63 -20.59
N ASP A 191 -10.34 -3.03 -20.30
CA ASP A 191 -10.43 -1.74 -19.60
C ASP A 191 -10.43 -1.87 -18.05
N ALA A 192 -10.39 -3.08 -17.48
CA ALA A 192 -10.20 -3.30 -16.06
C ALA A 192 -8.75 -2.98 -15.62
N SER A 193 -8.58 -2.48 -14.40
CA SER A 193 -7.27 -2.16 -13.85
C SER A 193 -6.77 -3.27 -12.93
N CYS A 194 -5.47 -3.60 -13.00
CA CYS A 194 -4.81 -4.45 -12.01
C CYS A 194 -4.89 -3.78 -10.62
N TYR A 195 -5.25 -4.53 -9.59
CA TYR A 195 -5.58 -3.95 -8.29
C TYR A 195 -4.87 -4.62 -7.11
N THR A 196 -4.87 -5.94 -7.05
CA THR A 196 -4.23 -6.71 -5.98
C THR A 196 -3.50 -7.92 -6.55
N MET A 197 -2.50 -8.42 -5.81
CA MET A 197 -1.66 -9.53 -6.27
C MET A 197 -1.34 -10.50 -5.14
N ALA A 198 -1.12 -11.78 -5.51
CA ALA A 198 -0.50 -12.77 -4.66
C ALA A 198 0.49 -13.62 -5.47
N TRP A 199 1.62 -13.99 -4.86
CA TRP A 199 2.55 -14.94 -5.42
C TRP A 199 2.13 -16.37 -5.06
N LEU A 200 1.91 -17.21 -6.07
CA LEU A 200 1.60 -18.62 -5.95
C LEU A 200 2.89 -19.41 -6.18
N GLU A 201 3.61 -19.70 -5.11
CA GLU A 201 4.95 -20.29 -5.18
C GLU A 201 4.97 -21.66 -5.86
N HIS A 202 4.03 -22.55 -5.49
CA HIS A 202 3.93 -23.89 -6.06
C HIS A 202 3.53 -23.89 -7.54
N ASP A 203 2.71 -22.94 -7.96
CA ASP A 203 2.27 -22.78 -9.34
C ASP A 203 3.22 -21.95 -10.18
N GLU A 204 4.20 -21.30 -9.54
CA GLU A 204 5.12 -20.37 -10.19
C GLU A 204 4.41 -19.30 -11.03
N ARG A 205 3.30 -18.75 -10.52
CA ARG A 205 2.48 -17.71 -11.18
C ARG A 205 2.10 -16.60 -10.22
N ILE A 206 1.87 -15.43 -10.76
CA ILE A 206 1.29 -14.32 -10.02
C ILE A 206 -0.23 -14.34 -10.24
N ALA A 207 -0.99 -14.47 -9.17
CA ALA A 207 -2.42 -14.22 -9.20
C ALA A 207 -2.68 -12.72 -9.11
N VAL A 208 -3.51 -12.19 -10.00
CA VAL A 208 -3.82 -10.75 -10.05
C VAL A 208 -5.33 -10.58 -10.06
N GLY A 209 -5.83 -9.82 -9.11
CA GLY A 209 -7.21 -9.36 -9.03
C GLY A 209 -7.35 -7.96 -9.64
N THR A 210 -8.47 -7.73 -10.32
CA THR A 210 -8.76 -6.44 -10.97
C THR A 210 -9.86 -5.66 -10.29
N THR A 211 -9.98 -4.39 -10.69
CA THR A 211 -11.15 -3.54 -10.48
C THR A 211 -11.69 -3.05 -11.82
N ILE A 212 -13.02 -2.82 -11.90
CA ILE A 212 -13.63 -2.21 -13.08
C ILE A 212 -13.27 -0.74 -13.26
N HIS A 213 -12.70 -0.10 -12.22
CA HIS A 213 -12.42 1.33 -12.22
C HIS A 213 -11.13 1.65 -12.95
N GLY A 214 -11.20 2.65 -13.81
CA GLY A 214 -10.04 3.30 -14.42
C GLY A 214 -9.52 4.46 -13.57
N GLY A 215 -8.68 5.31 -14.18
CA GLY A 215 -8.18 6.54 -13.57
C GLY A 215 -9.29 7.54 -13.25
N SER A 216 -8.99 8.51 -12.38
CA SER A 216 -9.96 9.54 -11.99
C SER A 216 -10.56 10.25 -13.19
N GLY A 217 -11.86 10.55 -13.10
CA GLY A 217 -12.64 11.17 -14.19
C GLY A 217 -13.16 10.19 -15.23
N THR A 218 -12.88 8.88 -15.10
CA THR A 218 -13.45 7.84 -15.95
C THR A 218 -14.73 7.25 -15.35
N GLN A 219 -15.55 6.64 -16.22
CA GLN A 219 -16.60 5.73 -15.82
C GLN A 219 -16.20 4.30 -16.21
N PRO A 220 -16.58 3.26 -15.45
CA PRO A 220 -16.31 1.88 -15.82
C PRO A 220 -16.82 1.54 -17.22
N ARG A 221 -16.05 0.75 -17.97
CA ARG A 221 -16.40 0.22 -19.28
C ARG A 221 -16.57 -1.28 -19.28
N VAL A 222 -16.23 -1.93 -18.19
CA VAL A 222 -16.48 -3.33 -17.90
C VAL A 222 -17.39 -3.44 -16.69
N GLU A 223 -18.19 -4.49 -16.59
CA GLU A 223 -19.19 -4.65 -15.52
C GLU A 223 -18.67 -5.46 -14.34
N GLN A 224 -17.67 -6.31 -14.57
CA GLN A 224 -17.15 -7.27 -13.59
C GLN A 224 -15.64 -7.20 -13.50
N ALA A 225 -15.13 -7.39 -12.28
CA ALA A 225 -13.73 -7.65 -12.06
C ALA A 225 -13.35 -9.07 -12.49
N ALA A 226 -12.07 -9.32 -12.71
CA ALA A 226 -11.53 -10.62 -13.06
C ALA A 226 -10.36 -11.00 -12.16
N LEU A 227 -10.23 -12.29 -11.91
CA LEU A 227 -9.01 -12.91 -11.43
C LEU A 227 -8.28 -13.49 -12.65
N PHE A 228 -6.98 -13.24 -12.77
CA PHE A 228 -6.14 -13.85 -13.79
C PHE A 228 -4.83 -14.37 -13.21
N LEU A 229 -4.22 -15.33 -13.91
CA LEU A 229 -2.91 -15.87 -13.61
C LEU A 229 -1.91 -15.39 -14.66
N TRP A 230 -0.80 -14.85 -14.18
CA TRP A 230 0.28 -14.28 -14.97
C TRP A 230 1.52 -15.16 -14.90
N ASP A 231 2.02 -15.60 -16.04
CA ASP A 231 3.33 -16.24 -16.16
C ASP A 231 4.40 -15.16 -16.32
N TYR A 232 5.24 -15.02 -15.32
CA TYR A 232 6.30 -14.01 -15.26
C TYR A 232 7.49 -14.29 -16.20
N ARG A 233 7.62 -15.53 -16.73
CA ARG A 233 8.69 -15.89 -17.67
C ARG A 233 8.33 -15.52 -19.09
N SER A 234 7.12 -15.88 -19.51
CA SER A 234 6.61 -15.52 -20.85
C SER A 234 6.06 -14.09 -20.90
N ASN A 235 5.75 -13.49 -19.75
CA ASN A 235 5.02 -12.23 -19.63
C ASN A 235 3.64 -12.31 -20.30
N GLU A 236 2.92 -13.39 -20.04
CA GLU A 236 1.61 -13.66 -20.61
C GLU A 236 0.58 -14.03 -19.56
N LYS A 237 -0.65 -13.64 -19.82
CA LYS A 237 -1.81 -14.11 -19.07
C LYS A 237 -2.15 -15.55 -19.49
N THR A 238 -2.08 -16.51 -18.54
CA THR A 238 -2.30 -17.93 -18.82
C THR A 238 -3.72 -18.38 -18.52
N TRP A 239 -4.45 -17.65 -17.70
CA TRP A 239 -5.83 -17.95 -17.33
C TRP A 239 -6.54 -16.68 -16.86
N GLU A 240 -7.87 -16.61 -17.05
CA GLU A 240 -8.72 -15.52 -16.58
C GLU A 240 -10.14 -16.02 -16.33
N GLN A 241 -10.77 -15.51 -15.28
CA GLN A 241 -12.19 -15.69 -15.01
C GLN A 241 -12.75 -14.43 -14.33
N SER A 242 -13.88 -13.95 -14.84
CA SER A 242 -14.65 -12.86 -14.22
C SER A 242 -15.33 -13.33 -12.93
N VAL A 243 -15.52 -12.41 -11.98
CA VAL A 243 -16.31 -12.59 -10.77
C VAL A 243 -17.51 -11.65 -10.80
N GLU A 244 -18.64 -12.03 -10.17
CA GLU A 244 -19.87 -11.21 -10.15
C GLU A 244 -19.77 -9.99 -9.20
N HIS A 245 -18.58 -9.35 -9.18
CA HIS A 245 -18.21 -8.24 -8.31
C HIS A 245 -17.41 -7.20 -9.08
N THR A 246 -17.31 -5.99 -8.54
CA THR A 246 -16.64 -4.88 -9.22
C THR A 246 -15.18 -4.73 -8.88
N THR A 247 -14.72 -5.29 -7.76
CA THR A 247 -13.35 -5.20 -7.31
C THR A 247 -12.94 -6.45 -6.53
N ILE A 248 -11.73 -6.96 -6.80
CA ILE A 248 -11.03 -7.90 -5.92
C ILE A 248 -10.13 -7.06 -5.03
N ASN A 249 -10.46 -6.97 -3.73
CA ASN A 249 -9.84 -6.03 -2.80
C ASN A 249 -8.53 -6.53 -2.17
N ALA A 250 -8.45 -7.82 -1.94
CA ALA A 250 -7.28 -8.48 -1.37
C ALA A 250 -7.09 -9.87 -1.97
N LEU A 251 -5.83 -10.29 -2.08
CA LEU A 251 -5.42 -11.65 -2.44
C LEU A 251 -4.30 -12.11 -1.53
N ILE A 252 -4.34 -13.37 -1.12
CA ILE A 252 -3.25 -14.02 -0.36
C ILE A 252 -3.19 -15.50 -0.72
N ALA A 253 -1.97 -16.03 -0.89
CA ALA A 253 -1.74 -17.47 -0.94
C ALA A 253 -1.92 -18.05 0.47
N GLY A 254 -2.80 -19.03 0.59
CA GLY A 254 -3.04 -19.73 1.85
C GLY A 254 -1.98 -20.79 2.14
N PRO A 255 -1.92 -21.27 3.39
CA PRO A 255 -0.99 -22.33 3.78
C PRO A 255 -1.33 -23.71 3.19
N ASP A 256 -2.51 -23.83 2.62
CA ASP A 256 -3.08 -25.03 1.96
C ASP A 256 -2.96 -24.98 0.42
N GLU A 257 -2.11 -24.10 -0.10
CA GLU A 257 -1.86 -23.87 -1.52
C GLU A 257 -3.05 -23.29 -2.31
N HIS A 258 -4.15 -22.96 -1.64
CA HIS A 258 -5.26 -22.23 -2.25
C HIS A 258 -5.01 -20.72 -2.23
N LEU A 259 -5.66 -20.03 -3.16
CA LEU A 259 -5.72 -18.57 -3.16
C LEU A 259 -6.99 -18.12 -2.46
N TYR A 260 -6.84 -17.20 -1.53
CA TYR A 260 -7.93 -16.54 -0.84
C TYR A 260 -8.02 -15.09 -1.28
N GLY A 261 -9.24 -14.61 -1.51
CA GLY A 261 -9.43 -13.23 -1.91
C GLY A 261 -10.74 -12.66 -1.41
N THR A 262 -10.80 -11.35 -1.23
CA THR A 262 -12.03 -10.63 -0.92
C THR A 262 -12.50 -9.81 -2.11
N VAL A 263 -13.82 -9.74 -2.27
CA VAL A 263 -14.49 -9.05 -3.37
C VAL A 263 -15.57 -8.11 -2.86
N THR A 264 -15.81 -7.02 -3.59
CA THR A 264 -16.86 -6.03 -3.28
C THR A 264 -17.61 -5.57 -4.53
N GLY A 265 -18.79 -5.00 -4.30
CA GLY A 265 -19.67 -4.44 -5.33
C GLY A 265 -20.46 -5.53 -6.08
N GLY A 266 -21.30 -5.14 -7.03
CA GLY A 266 -22.17 -6.09 -7.76
C GLY A 266 -23.14 -6.80 -6.84
N SER A 267 -22.94 -8.09 -6.60
CA SER A 267 -23.79 -8.94 -5.75
C SER A 267 -23.54 -8.78 -4.25
N GLY A 268 -22.67 -7.85 -3.82
CA GLY A 268 -22.31 -7.62 -2.41
C GLY A 268 -20.83 -7.78 -2.13
N SER A 269 -20.49 -8.39 -1.00
CA SER A 269 -19.12 -8.69 -0.61
C SER A 269 -18.97 -10.14 -0.21
N ALA A 270 -17.86 -10.74 -0.55
CA ALA A 270 -17.55 -12.13 -0.20
C ALA A 270 -16.04 -12.34 -0.02
N LEU A 271 -15.69 -13.43 0.64
CA LEU A 271 -14.37 -14.05 0.59
C LEU A 271 -14.48 -15.27 -0.32
N PHE A 272 -13.63 -15.38 -1.32
CA PHE A 272 -13.56 -16.55 -2.17
C PHE A 272 -12.33 -17.41 -1.85
N VAL A 273 -12.44 -18.70 -2.17
CA VAL A 273 -11.35 -19.66 -2.21
C VAL A 273 -11.20 -20.13 -3.64
N PHE A 274 -10.01 -20.04 -4.18
CA PHE A 274 -9.69 -20.47 -5.54
C PHE A 274 -8.59 -21.53 -5.51
N ASP A 275 -8.83 -22.64 -6.21
CA ASP A 275 -7.87 -23.72 -6.43
C ASP A 275 -7.07 -23.43 -7.70
N PRO A 276 -5.77 -23.05 -7.60
CA PRO A 276 -4.97 -22.67 -8.75
C PRO A 276 -4.58 -23.86 -9.64
N HIS A 277 -4.59 -25.09 -9.12
CA HIS A 277 -4.32 -26.30 -9.89
C HIS A 277 -5.55 -26.72 -10.71
N ALA A 278 -6.74 -26.67 -10.09
CA ALA A 278 -7.99 -26.99 -10.77
C ALA A 278 -8.54 -25.82 -11.59
N LEU A 279 -7.95 -24.63 -11.47
CA LEU A 279 -8.37 -23.38 -12.13
C LEU A 279 -9.85 -23.04 -11.89
N LYS A 280 -10.29 -23.14 -10.63
CA LYS A 280 -11.70 -22.91 -10.28
C LYS A 280 -11.88 -22.27 -8.91
N PHE A 281 -12.91 -21.45 -8.79
CA PHE A 281 -13.43 -21.00 -7.49
C PHE A 281 -14.13 -22.19 -6.82
N THR A 282 -13.72 -22.50 -5.59
CA THR A 282 -14.29 -23.62 -4.82
C THR A 282 -15.37 -23.16 -3.86
N HIS A 283 -15.22 -21.98 -3.29
CA HIS A 283 -16.15 -21.41 -2.31
C HIS A 283 -16.27 -19.90 -2.44
N PHE A 284 -17.43 -19.39 -2.05
CA PHE A 284 -17.69 -17.98 -1.74
C PHE A 284 -18.35 -17.93 -0.36
N LEU A 285 -17.70 -17.26 0.57
CA LEU A 285 -18.08 -17.18 1.97
C LEU A 285 -18.53 -15.76 2.30
N GLN A 286 -19.54 -15.62 3.14
CA GLN A 286 -19.95 -14.30 3.63
C GLN A 286 -18.89 -13.76 4.60
N VAL A 287 -18.47 -12.51 4.38
CA VAL A 287 -17.58 -11.79 5.30
C VAL A 287 -18.39 -11.02 6.34
N PRO A 288 -17.86 -10.82 7.56
CA PRO A 288 -18.47 -9.91 8.51
C PRO A 288 -18.59 -8.48 7.94
N ASP A 289 -19.68 -7.77 8.27
CA ASP A 289 -19.95 -6.35 7.92
C ASP A 289 -20.05 -6.01 6.44
N ASP A 290 -20.00 -6.97 5.53
CA ASP A 290 -20.15 -6.74 4.09
C ASP A 290 -19.23 -5.64 3.50
N ALA A 291 -18.07 -5.37 4.11
CA ALA A 291 -17.17 -4.28 3.74
C ALA A 291 -15.69 -4.63 3.99
N PRO A 292 -15.11 -5.63 3.27
CA PRO A 292 -13.70 -5.96 3.40
C PRO A 292 -12.81 -4.77 3.02
N LEU A 293 -11.71 -4.62 3.77
CA LEU A 293 -10.72 -3.58 3.48
C LEU A 293 -9.78 -4.02 2.35
N ASP A 294 -9.26 -3.03 1.61
CA ASP A 294 -8.22 -3.26 0.62
C ASP A 294 -6.96 -3.84 1.28
N LEU A 295 -6.35 -4.84 0.62
CA LEU A 295 -5.18 -5.58 1.10
C LEU A 295 -5.39 -6.19 2.50
N GLY A 296 -6.64 -6.42 2.87
CA GLY A 296 -7.07 -6.77 4.23
C GLY A 296 -6.99 -8.25 4.58
N LEU A 297 -6.15 -9.06 3.92
CA LEU A 297 -5.92 -10.46 4.27
C LEU A 297 -4.46 -10.68 4.69
N GLN A 298 -4.27 -11.48 5.75
CA GLN A 298 -2.96 -11.83 6.31
C GLN A 298 -2.95 -13.30 6.72
N THR A 299 -1.85 -14.01 6.49
CA THR A 299 -1.64 -15.35 7.07
C THR A 299 -1.05 -15.20 8.46
N GLY A 300 -1.68 -15.82 9.45
CA GLY A 300 -1.21 -15.87 10.82
C GLY A 300 -0.15 -16.93 11.08
N PRO A 301 0.59 -16.83 12.20
CA PRO A 301 1.60 -17.83 12.57
C PRO A 301 0.99 -19.20 12.94
N ASP A 302 -0.31 -19.24 13.19
CA ASP A 302 -1.11 -20.44 13.50
C ASP A 302 -1.64 -21.14 12.24
N GLY A 303 -1.32 -20.64 11.05
CA GLY A 303 -1.79 -21.18 9.78
C GLY A 303 -3.23 -20.78 9.43
N ASN A 304 -3.87 -19.92 10.23
CA ASN A 304 -5.16 -19.35 9.88
C ASN A 304 -4.99 -18.08 9.01
N ILE A 305 -6.05 -17.70 8.32
CA ILE A 305 -6.12 -16.45 7.57
C ILE A 305 -6.89 -15.44 8.39
N TYR A 306 -6.34 -14.25 8.52
CA TYR A 306 -6.95 -13.13 9.22
C TYR A 306 -7.40 -12.10 8.20
N GLY A 307 -8.66 -11.67 8.32
CA GLY A 307 -9.26 -10.71 7.41
C GLY A 307 -9.79 -9.49 8.14
N PHE A 308 -9.78 -8.36 7.43
CA PHE A 308 -10.33 -7.10 7.89
C PHE A 308 -11.58 -6.73 7.11
N SER A 309 -12.66 -6.51 7.82
CA SER A 309 -13.81 -5.75 7.36
C SER A 309 -13.82 -4.37 8.02
N ARG A 310 -14.78 -3.51 7.68
CA ARG A 310 -14.83 -2.15 8.21
C ARG A 310 -14.87 -2.08 9.73
N SER A 311 -15.60 -2.96 10.40
CA SER A 311 -15.74 -2.97 11.86
C SER A 311 -15.27 -4.26 12.53
N THR A 312 -14.85 -5.28 11.78
CA THR A 312 -14.51 -6.60 12.31
C THR A 312 -13.17 -7.08 11.77
N ILE A 313 -12.29 -7.55 12.67
CA ILE A 313 -11.19 -8.45 12.32
C ILE A 313 -11.70 -9.86 12.57
N TYR A 314 -11.57 -10.72 11.58
CA TYR A 314 -12.01 -12.11 11.65
C TYR A 314 -10.86 -13.09 11.36
N ARG A 315 -11.00 -14.31 11.84
CA ARG A 315 -10.14 -15.44 11.54
C ARG A 315 -10.88 -16.44 10.68
N LEU A 316 -10.27 -16.88 9.61
CA LEU A 316 -10.73 -18.00 8.76
C LEU A 316 -9.81 -19.19 8.98
N ASP A 317 -10.38 -20.34 9.35
CA ASP A 317 -9.69 -21.62 9.35
C ASP A 317 -9.73 -22.22 7.92
N PRO A 318 -8.59 -22.40 7.25
CA PRO A 318 -8.53 -22.94 5.89
C PRO A 318 -9.10 -24.36 5.74
N GLN A 319 -9.06 -25.18 6.80
CA GLN A 319 -9.52 -26.57 6.74
C GLN A 319 -11.04 -26.67 6.84
N SER A 320 -11.65 -25.94 7.77
CA SER A 320 -13.09 -25.99 8.00
C SER A 320 -13.86 -24.89 7.25
N LEU A 321 -13.18 -23.89 6.72
CA LEU A 321 -13.71 -22.67 6.11
C LEU A 321 -14.61 -21.87 7.06
N ARG A 322 -14.43 -22.05 8.37
CA ARG A 322 -15.18 -21.31 9.40
C ARG A 322 -14.56 -19.94 9.59
N ILE A 323 -15.42 -18.94 9.58
CA ILE A 323 -15.07 -17.55 9.89
C ILE A 323 -15.53 -17.22 11.29
N ASP A 324 -14.60 -16.81 12.16
CA ASP A 324 -14.86 -16.37 13.52
C ASP A 324 -14.47 -14.90 13.67
N PRO A 325 -15.37 -14.00 14.13
CA PRO A 325 -14.98 -12.65 14.51
C PRO A 325 -14.06 -12.69 15.74
N ILE A 326 -12.99 -11.87 15.72
CA ILE A 326 -12.01 -11.79 16.81
C ILE A 326 -12.06 -10.44 17.49
N VAL A 327 -12.13 -9.36 16.71
CA VAL A 327 -12.17 -7.99 17.21
C VAL A 327 -13.28 -7.26 16.49
N GLU A 328 -14.18 -6.67 17.28
CA GLU A 328 -15.21 -5.78 16.79
C GLU A 328 -14.96 -4.36 17.31
N LYS A 329 -15.14 -3.37 16.43
CA LYS A 329 -14.88 -1.96 16.75
C LYS A 329 -15.95 -1.06 16.15
N GLU A 330 -16.73 -0.41 16.99
CA GLU A 330 -17.86 0.45 16.59
C GLU A 330 -17.44 1.57 15.61
N ASN A 331 -16.26 2.20 15.84
CA ASN A 331 -15.74 3.26 14.97
C ASN A 331 -14.93 2.73 13.77
N GLY A 332 -14.83 1.42 13.64
CA GLY A 332 -14.22 0.73 12.50
C GLY A 332 -12.70 0.79 12.42
N PHE A 333 -12.21 0.13 11.38
CA PHE A 333 -10.83 0.09 10.94
C PHE A 333 -10.71 0.89 9.63
N THR A 334 -9.65 1.69 9.48
CA THR A 334 -9.46 2.48 8.26
C THR A 334 -8.38 1.89 7.35
N VAL A 335 -7.43 1.14 7.92
CA VAL A 335 -6.34 0.49 7.20
C VAL A 335 -6.05 -0.85 7.84
N ALA A 336 -6.06 -1.91 7.05
CA ALA A 336 -5.55 -3.22 7.42
C ALA A 336 -4.03 -3.21 7.51
N GLY A 337 -3.46 -4.05 8.37
CA GLY A 337 -2.00 -4.11 8.52
C GLY A 337 -1.50 -5.51 8.82
N PRO A 338 -0.19 -5.64 9.05
CA PRO A 338 0.48 -6.93 9.16
C PRO A 338 0.29 -7.59 10.53
N ILE A 339 0.58 -8.89 10.55
CA ILE A 339 0.74 -9.66 11.78
C ILE A 339 2.22 -9.72 12.15
N LEU A 340 2.51 -9.51 13.43
CA LEU A 340 3.84 -9.72 14.02
C LEU A 340 3.68 -10.42 15.39
N GLY A 341 4.18 -11.64 15.48
CA GLY A 341 3.95 -12.48 16.66
C GLY A 341 2.46 -12.77 16.87
N ASP A 342 1.96 -12.48 18.06
CA ASP A 342 0.56 -12.62 18.47
C ASP A 342 -0.29 -11.36 18.26
N ARG A 343 0.24 -10.35 17.54
CA ARG A 343 -0.44 -9.07 17.32
C ARG A 343 -0.71 -8.82 15.84
N ILE A 344 -1.93 -8.36 15.57
CA ILE A 344 -2.32 -7.81 14.28
C ILE A 344 -2.38 -6.29 14.38
N PHE A 345 -1.66 -5.61 13.51
CA PHE A 345 -1.59 -4.15 13.47
C PHE A 345 -2.59 -3.58 12.47
N PHE A 346 -3.06 -2.37 12.72
CA PHE A 346 -4.00 -1.67 11.85
C PHE A 346 -4.00 -0.17 12.13
N ALA A 347 -4.65 0.61 11.28
CA ALA A 347 -4.88 2.01 11.58
C ALA A 347 -6.37 2.31 11.79
N HIS A 348 -6.61 3.27 12.69
CA HIS A 348 -7.86 3.97 12.83
C HIS A 348 -7.58 5.47 12.73
N GLU A 349 -7.95 6.02 11.56
CA GLU A 349 -7.65 7.40 11.20
C GLU A 349 -6.13 7.72 11.31
N HIS A 350 -5.72 8.51 12.29
CA HIS A 350 -4.33 8.91 12.53
C HIS A 350 -3.61 8.07 13.60
N ARG A 351 -4.22 7.00 14.06
CA ARG A 351 -3.68 6.14 15.13
C ARG A 351 -3.25 4.80 14.60
N LEU A 352 -2.01 4.41 14.87
CA LEU A 352 -1.56 3.03 14.75
C LEU A 352 -2.06 2.26 15.99
N CYS A 353 -2.72 1.14 15.75
CA CYS A 353 -3.30 0.28 16.77
C CYS A 353 -2.82 -1.16 16.58
N ALA A 354 -2.96 -1.97 17.62
CA ALA A 354 -2.77 -3.41 17.54
C ALA A 354 -3.81 -4.14 18.39
N ALA A 355 -4.16 -5.36 17.98
CA ALA A 355 -4.97 -6.29 18.74
C ALA A 355 -4.25 -7.63 18.85
N THR A 356 -4.49 -8.37 19.95
CA THR A 356 -4.00 -9.73 20.12
C THR A 356 -4.90 -10.70 19.39
N ILE A 357 -4.28 -11.68 18.67
CA ILE A 357 -4.96 -12.68 17.84
C ILE A 357 -4.92 -14.10 18.43
N SER A 358 -4.59 -14.20 19.72
CA SER A 358 -4.52 -15.49 20.47
C SER A 358 -5.89 -16.05 20.80
#